data_d14b7b7eff0fe15d4b3a5b90d45d6735
#
_entry.id   d14b7b7eff0fe15d4b3a5b90d45d6735
#
_cell.length_a   1.000
_cell.length_b   1.000
_cell.length_c   1.000
_cell.angle_alpha   90.00
_cell.angle_beta   90.00
_cell.angle_gamma   90.00
#
_symmetry.space_group_name_H-M   'P 1'
#
loop_
_entity.id
_entity.type
_entity.pdbx_description
1 polymer ?
#
loop_
_entity_poly.entity_id
_entity_poly.type
_entity_poly.pdbx_seq_one_letter_code
_entity_poly.pdbx_strand_id
1 'polypeptide(L)'
;MSNDKIPEKPSTAPTGAGLKRRDLLLSGSSLVAASALSAVGLTSPAQAQQPTPAPAPAGQRPNIVVIMGDDIGIWNIGAYHRGMMAGRTPNLDKIAAEGMLFTDYYAEASCTAGRANFITGELPIRTGMTTVGQAGAPTGLPAQAVTIAQALKGMGYATGQFGKNHLGDKNEFLPTVHGFDEFFGYLYHLDAMEDPAHPAYPQELLNTVGPRNMIHSYATTVDDPTVDPRWGKVGKQRIEDAGTLYPKRMETVDDEIRDFSLAFIEKAKADNKPFFLWLNPTRMHIVTHLSPKYQALRNSKNGWTIHEAGMAQLDDDVGLVMKKLKDMGVDDNTIVIFTTDNGTEVFTWPDGGQTPFAQSKGTVMEGGFRAPAMIRWPGKVPAGKVENGLISGLDWFPTLLAAAGNPDIAEELKKGKQIGDTTFKCHLDGYNQIDMITGKGPSNRHEIWYFGESELGAVRIDDYKFRFIDQPAGWVGDKTKPDVPYITNLRLDPFERTGWPNNGTKEGAQQYFDWFKYEFWRFVFVQQQVEKLIATAIEFPPMQKGASFNLEAVKAKIAAAHAALAK
;
A
#
# COMPACT_ATOMS: atom_id res chain seq x y z
N MET A 1 57.46 -47.41 -4.28
CA MET A 1 58.16 -47.15 -5.55
C MET A 1 57.22 -46.21 -6.31
N SER A 2 57.45 -44.97 -6.59
CA SER A 2 58.68 -44.17 -6.69
C SER A 2 58.25 -42.72 -6.22
N ASN A 3 59.17 -42.10 -5.50
CA ASN A 3 59.18 -40.68 -5.14
C ASN A 3 59.39 -39.83 -6.39
N ASP A 4 58.69 -38.75 -6.53
CA ASP A 4 59.20 -37.59 -7.27
C ASP A 4 58.95 -36.31 -6.50
N LYS A 5 60.03 -35.62 -6.21
CA LYS A 5 60.19 -34.41 -5.45
C LYS A 5 59.85 -33.20 -6.32
N ILE A 6 59.11 -32.23 -5.75
CA ILE A 6 58.95 -30.89 -6.30
C ILE A 6 60.07 -29.99 -5.73
N PRO A 7 60.77 -29.16 -6.54
CA PRO A 7 61.84 -28.31 -6.06
C PRO A 7 61.31 -26.96 -5.53
N GLU A 8 61.81 -26.57 -4.38
CA GLU A 8 61.69 -25.22 -3.80
C GLU A 8 62.44 -24.17 -4.64
N LYS A 9 61.87 -22.98 -4.75
CA LYS A 9 62.56 -21.77 -5.19
C LYS A 9 62.52 -20.70 -4.13
N PRO A 10 63.58 -19.88 -4.00
CA PRO A 10 63.86 -19.10 -2.78
C PRO A 10 63.17 -17.75 -2.72
N SER A 11 62.91 -17.36 -1.47
CA SER A 11 62.48 -16.08 -0.98
C SER A 11 63.50 -14.96 -1.28
N THR A 12 63.01 -13.82 -1.82
CA THR A 12 63.65 -12.55 -1.60
C THR A 12 62.58 -11.49 -1.25
N ALA A 13 62.63 -11.04 -0.02
CA ALA A 13 61.91 -9.83 0.44
C ALA A 13 62.69 -8.57 0.09
N PRO A 14 62.03 -7.44 -0.09
CA PRO A 14 62.60 -6.19 0.35
C PRO A 14 61.72 -5.53 1.43
N THR A 15 62.43 -5.10 2.45
CA THR A 15 62.04 -4.20 3.53
C THR A 15 61.63 -2.82 3.02
N GLY A 16 60.57 -2.23 3.59
CA GLY A 16 60.33 -0.81 3.35
C GLY A 16 59.05 -0.29 4.02
N ALA A 17 59.24 0.25 5.22
CA ALA A 17 58.54 1.39 5.86
C ALA A 17 57.01 1.36 6.01
N GLY A 18 56.60 1.18 7.25
CA GLY A 18 55.23 1.40 7.72
C GLY A 18 54.84 2.87 7.70
N LEU A 19 53.62 3.12 7.21
CA LEU A 19 52.90 4.37 7.44
C LEU A 19 51.83 4.15 8.49
N LYS A 20 51.98 4.88 9.61
CA LYS A 20 51.05 4.87 10.74
C LYS A 20 49.76 5.60 10.37
N ARG A 21 48.63 4.93 10.61
CA ARG A 21 47.28 5.52 10.60
C ARG A 21 47.10 6.53 11.74
N ARG A 22 47.62 7.74 11.60
CA ARG A 22 47.34 8.76 12.62
C ARG A 22 47.70 10.20 12.23
N ASP A 23 47.62 10.60 10.97
CA ASP A 23 47.80 12.01 10.63
C ASP A 23 47.00 12.40 9.39
N LEU A 24 45.69 12.58 9.57
CA LEU A 24 44.83 13.27 8.61
C LEU A 24 43.59 13.84 9.31
N LEU A 25 43.90 14.76 10.24
CA LEU A 25 42.93 15.76 10.70
C LEU A 25 43.69 17.07 10.93
N LEU A 26 43.14 18.15 10.38
CA LEU A 26 43.50 19.57 10.58
C LEU A 26 44.56 20.13 9.61
N SER A 27 44.07 20.82 8.59
CA SER A 27 44.35 22.24 8.41
C SER A 27 43.66 22.77 7.15
N GLY A 28 42.86 23.78 7.32
CA GLY A 28 42.26 24.58 6.28
C GLY A 28 43.19 25.70 5.80
N SER A 29 42.69 26.44 4.84
CA SER A 29 43.03 27.79 4.39
C SER A 29 43.60 27.91 2.97
N SER A 30 42.73 28.38 2.12
CA SER A 30 42.90 29.42 1.08
C SER A 30 44.26 29.60 0.37
N LEU A 31 44.23 29.48 -0.95
CA LEU A 31 44.92 30.44 -1.82
C LEU A 31 44.35 30.42 -3.25
N VAL A 32 43.97 31.61 -3.70
CA VAL A 32 43.55 31.93 -5.07
C VAL A 32 44.80 32.00 -5.96
N ALA A 33 44.76 31.36 -7.12
CA ALA A 33 45.64 31.73 -8.22
C ALA A 33 44.92 31.51 -9.56
N ALA A 34 44.71 32.56 -10.28
CA ALA A 34 44.18 32.61 -11.63
C ALA A 34 45.23 32.09 -12.63
N SER A 35 44.82 31.25 -13.56
CA SER A 35 45.54 31.01 -14.82
C SER A 35 44.52 30.76 -15.94
N ALA A 36 44.49 31.67 -16.88
CA ALA A 36 43.74 31.59 -18.11
C ALA A 36 44.37 30.56 -19.05
N LEU A 37 43.59 29.64 -19.55
CA LEU A 37 43.88 28.89 -20.78
C LEU A 37 42.58 28.67 -21.56
N SER A 38 42.59 29.13 -22.77
CA SER A 38 41.54 29.06 -23.78
C SER A 38 41.22 27.63 -24.12
N ALA A 39 39.94 27.23 -24.01
CA ALA A 39 39.43 25.97 -24.53
C ALA A 39 38.22 26.22 -25.43
N VAL A 40 38.32 25.65 -26.60
CA VAL A 40 37.38 25.62 -27.70
C VAL A 40 36.04 25.06 -27.19
N GLY A 41 34.96 25.78 -27.53
CA GLY A 41 33.60 25.41 -27.12
C GLY A 41 33.09 24.12 -27.76
N LEU A 42 32.58 23.25 -26.90
CA LEU A 42 31.56 22.27 -27.21
C LEU A 42 30.29 22.71 -26.46
N THR A 43 29.38 23.32 -27.21
CA THR A 43 28.04 23.68 -26.71
C THR A 43 27.22 22.41 -26.49
N SER A 44 27.04 22.00 -25.24
CA SER A 44 25.96 21.09 -24.85
C SER A 44 24.63 21.84 -25.04
N PRO A 45 23.57 21.19 -25.57
CA PRO A 45 22.27 21.83 -25.65
C PRO A 45 21.76 22.14 -24.25
N ALA A 46 21.49 23.40 -23.98
CA ALA A 46 20.83 23.86 -22.77
C ALA A 46 19.47 23.16 -22.67
N GLN A 47 19.29 22.30 -21.66
CA GLN A 47 17.95 21.87 -21.26
C GLN A 47 17.15 23.13 -20.90
N ALA A 48 16.12 23.39 -21.68
CA ALA A 48 15.15 24.44 -21.38
C ALA A 48 14.54 24.12 -20.00
N GLN A 49 14.86 24.93 -19.00
CA GLN A 49 14.15 24.91 -17.73
C GLN A 49 12.68 25.22 -18.01
N GLN A 50 11.81 24.24 -17.81
CA GLN A 50 10.37 24.50 -17.79
C GLN A 50 10.09 25.53 -16.69
N PRO A 51 9.21 26.52 -16.95
CA PRO A 51 8.86 27.49 -15.94
C PRO A 51 8.23 26.78 -14.75
N THR A 52 8.80 27.01 -13.56
CA THR A 52 8.26 26.53 -12.28
C THR A 52 6.82 27.05 -12.15
N PRO A 53 5.81 26.20 -11.93
CA PRO A 53 4.45 26.66 -11.68
C PRO A 53 4.40 27.64 -10.53
N ALA A 54 3.63 28.70 -10.65
CA ALA A 54 3.44 29.65 -9.58
C ALA A 54 2.80 28.93 -8.37
N PRO A 55 3.26 29.19 -7.13
CA PRO A 55 2.67 28.59 -5.94
C PRO A 55 1.19 28.93 -5.85
N ALA A 56 0.34 27.94 -5.51
CA ALA A 56 -1.08 28.18 -5.24
C ALA A 56 -1.26 29.25 -4.15
N PRO A 57 -2.34 30.07 -4.19
CA PRO A 57 -2.59 31.11 -3.20
C PRO A 57 -2.54 30.53 -1.78
N ALA A 58 -1.82 31.20 -0.87
CA ALA A 58 -1.73 30.79 0.53
C ALA A 58 -3.13 30.80 1.17
N GLY A 59 -3.61 29.62 1.63
CA GLY A 59 -4.87 29.50 2.38
C GLY A 59 -5.93 28.58 1.75
N GLN A 60 -5.79 28.12 0.51
CA GLN A 60 -6.74 27.19 -0.09
C GLN A 60 -6.38 25.73 0.26
N ARG A 61 -7.34 24.99 0.86
CA ARG A 61 -7.17 23.57 1.14
C ARG A 61 -6.95 22.79 -0.16
N PRO A 62 -5.98 21.85 -0.20
CA PRO A 62 -5.71 21.09 -1.41
C PRO A 62 -6.83 20.10 -1.73
N ASN A 63 -7.08 19.85 -3.01
CA ASN A 63 -7.79 18.65 -3.41
C ASN A 63 -6.88 17.42 -3.19
N ILE A 64 -7.51 16.27 -3.02
CA ILE A 64 -6.81 15.02 -2.72
C ILE A 64 -7.33 13.94 -3.66
N VAL A 65 -6.44 13.34 -4.44
CA VAL A 65 -6.71 12.18 -5.30
C VAL A 65 -5.79 11.07 -4.86
N VAL A 66 -6.35 9.93 -4.48
CA VAL A 66 -5.61 8.70 -4.20
C VAL A 66 -6.04 7.65 -5.20
N ILE A 67 -5.11 7.19 -6.00
CA ILE A 67 -5.30 6.09 -6.95
C ILE A 67 -4.65 4.86 -6.33
N MET A 68 -5.47 3.89 -5.95
CA MET A 68 -5.01 2.66 -5.32
C MET A 68 -5.24 1.48 -6.27
N GLY A 69 -4.17 1.02 -6.90
CA GLY A 69 -4.19 -0.22 -7.67
C GLY A 69 -4.45 -1.45 -6.80
N ASP A 70 -4.51 -2.60 -7.43
CA ASP A 70 -4.80 -3.88 -6.79
C ASP A 70 -3.67 -4.86 -7.12
N ASP A 71 -2.97 -5.39 -6.11
CA ASP A 71 -1.93 -6.42 -6.23
C ASP A 71 -0.68 -6.02 -7.06
N ILE A 72 -0.38 -4.74 -7.20
CA ILE A 72 0.70 -4.25 -8.07
C ILE A 72 2.06 -4.38 -7.37
N GLY A 73 3.00 -5.04 -8.03
CA GLY A 73 4.38 -5.12 -7.58
C GLY A 73 5.19 -3.88 -7.93
N ILE A 74 6.23 -3.66 -7.14
CA ILE A 74 7.12 -2.50 -7.32
C ILE A 74 7.80 -2.50 -8.70
N TRP A 75 8.09 -3.69 -9.28
CA TRP A 75 8.68 -3.83 -10.60
C TRP A 75 7.68 -3.82 -11.77
N ASN A 76 6.41 -3.62 -11.49
CA ASN A 76 5.41 -3.38 -12.54
C ASN A 76 5.35 -1.93 -13.00
N ILE A 77 6.11 -1.02 -12.34
CA ILE A 77 6.11 0.42 -12.62
C ILE A 77 7.48 0.86 -13.13
N GLY A 78 7.49 1.58 -14.27
CA GLY A 78 8.69 2.01 -14.97
C GLY A 78 9.65 2.82 -14.12
N ALA A 79 9.15 3.75 -13.29
CA ALA A 79 9.94 4.57 -12.38
C ALA A 79 10.79 3.75 -11.39
N TYR A 80 10.34 2.54 -11.03
CA TYR A 80 11.09 1.63 -10.16
C TYR A 80 12.02 0.70 -10.94
N HIS A 81 11.53 0.02 -11.98
CA HIS A 81 12.35 -0.99 -12.69
C HIS A 81 13.31 -0.39 -13.72
N ARG A 82 13.09 0.84 -14.18
CA ARG A 82 13.99 1.62 -15.07
C ARG A 82 14.43 0.88 -16.34
N GLY A 83 13.53 0.13 -16.93
CA GLY A 83 13.77 -0.65 -18.15
C GLY A 83 14.23 -2.09 -17.92
N MET A 84 14.38 -2.55 -16.69
CA MET A 84 14.68 -3.96 -16.37
C MET A 84 13.51 -4.88 -16.76
N MET A 85 12.27 -4.42 -16.59
CA MET A 85 11.05 -5.16 -16.93
C MET A 85 10.45 -4.68 -18.25
N ALA A 86 9.63 -5.53 -18.85
CA ALA A 86 9.04 -5.28 -20.17
C ALA A 86 7.94 -4.21 -20.18
N GLY A 87 7.20 -4.06 -19.09
CA GLY A 87 6.06 -3.14 -18.96
C GLY A 87 6.44 -1.66 -19.08
N ARG A 88 5.43 -0.82 -19.32
CA ARG A 88 5.60 0.62 -19.44
C ARG A 88 4.45 1.37 -18.80
N THR A 89 4.79 2.36 -17.97
CA THR A 89 3.84 3.18 -17.21
C THR A 89 4.22 4.66 -17.23
N PRO A 90 4.21 5.30 -18.42
CA PRO A 90 4.75 6.66 -18.59
C PRO A 90 4.01 7.73 -17.77
N ASN A 91 2.72 7.56 -17.48
CA ASN A 91 1.96 8.51 -16.66
C ASN A 91 2.27 8.37 -15.18
N LEU A 92 2.43 7.13 -14.67
CA LEU A 92 2.91 6.86 -13.32
C LEU A 92 4.36 7.34 -13.16
N ASP A 93 5.23 7.05 -14.15
CA ASP A 93 6.62 7.54 -14.16
C ASP A 93 6.68 9.06 -14.07
N LYS A 94 5.72 9.75 -14.70
CA LYS A 94 5.61 11.20 -14.65
C LYS A 94 5.19 11.70 -13.26
N ILE A 95 4.27 11.02 -12.57
CA ILE A 95 3.93 11.35 -11.18
C ILE A 95 5.17 11.27 -10.30
N ALA A 96 5.99 10.22 -10.45
CA ALA A 96 7.26 10.09 -9.71
C ALA A 96 8.26 11.20 -10.08
N ALA A 97 8.39 11.54 -11.35
CA ALA A 97 9.31 12.57 -11.82
C ALA A 97 8.91 14.00 -11.40
N GLU A 98 7.61 14.29 -11.34
CA GLU A 98 7.06 15.58 -10.90
C GLU A 98 6.85 15.67 -9.40
N GLY A 99 7.09 14.58 -8.65
CA GLY A 99 6.89 14.47 -7.23
C GLY A 99 7.95 13.62 -6.54
N MET A 100 7.51 12.75 -5.62
CA MET A 100 8.38 11.93 -4.79
C MET A 100 8.00 10.45 -4.94
N LEU A 101 9.00 9.59 -5.08
CA LEU A 101 8.90 8.13 -5.12
C LEU A 101 9.43 7.56 -3.80
N PHE A 102 8.68 6.63 -3.18
CA PHE A 102 9.07 5.97 -1.94
C PHE A 102 9.66 4.59 -2.21
N THR A 103 10.80 4.27 -1.59
CA THR A 103 11.41 2.94 -1.66
C THR A 103 11.00 2.04 -0.50
N ASP A 104 10.56 2.64 0.60
CA ASP A 104 10.21 1.98 1.86
C ASP A 104 8.77 2.28 2.27
N TYR A 105 7.83 2.15 1.31
CA TYR A 105 6.40 2.21 1.57
C TYR A 105 5.85 0.82 1.89
N TYR A 106 5.01 0.75 2.94
CA TYR A 106 4.41 -0.49 3.43
C TYR A 106 2.89 -0.41 3.42
N ALA A 107 2.29 -1.33 2.69
CA ALA A 107 0.86 -1.63 2.73
C ALA A 107 0.59 -2.75 3.76
N GLU A 108 -0.34 -3.65 3.46
CA GLU A 108 -0.67 -4.80 4.32
C GLU A 108 -0.55 -6.13 3.55
N ALA A 109 -0.74 -7.25 4.26
CA ALA A 109 -0.61 -8.57 3.65
C ALA A 109 -1.69 -8.89 2.60
N SER A 110 -2.85 -8.22 2.64
CA SER A 110 -3.99 -8.51 1.76
C SER A 110 -4.88 -7.30 1.54
N CYS A 111 -5.71 -7.37 0.48
CA CYS A 111 -6.48 -6.22 0.00
C CYS A 111 -7.43 -5.61 1.05
N THR A 112 -8.22 -6.41 1.75
CA THR A 112 -9.13 -5.88 2.79
C THR A 112 -8.34 -5.21 3.91
N ALA A 113 -7.24 -5.83 4.36
CA ALA A 113 -6.38 -5.27 5.40
C ALA A 113 -5.75 -3.95 4.95
N GLY A 114 -5.18 -3.90 3.74
CA GLY A 114 -4.54 -2.69 3.20
C GLY A 114 -5.53 -1.55 2.96
N ARG A 115 -6.72 -1.85 2.47
CA ARG A 115 -7.76 -0.83 2.26
C ARG A 115 -8.31 -0.29 3.58
N ALA A 116 -8.50 -1.16 4.59
CA ALA A 116 -8.87 -0.74 5.94
C ALA A 116 -7.77 0.10 6.59
N ASN A 117 -6.51 -0.35 6.55
CA ASN A 117 -5.33 0.36 7.03
C ASN A 117 -5.26 1.78 6.47
N PHE A 118 -5.37 1.92 5.13
CA PHE A 118 -5.31 3.21 4.47
C PHE A 118 -6.45 4.15 4.92
N ILE A 119 -7.71 3.66 4.85
CA ILE A 119 -8.86 4.56 5.04
C ILE A 119 -9.12 4.92 6.49
N THR A 120 -8.64 4.11 7.46
CA THR A 120 -8.82 4.36 8.90
C THR A 120 -7.57 4.88 9.60
N GLY A 121 -6.38 4.68 9.05
CA GLY A 121 -5.11 4.96 9.74
C GLY A 121 -4.85 4.05 10.94
N GLU A 122 -5.58 2.94 11.05
CA GLU A 122 -5.51 1.97 12.15
C GLU A 122 -5.03 0.61 11.65
N LEU A 123 -4.23 -0.09 12.46
CA LEU A 123 -3.84 -1.46 12.16
C LEU A 123 -5.07 -2.37 11.97
N PRO A 124 -5.05 -3.31 11.02
CA PRO A 124 -6.18 -4.20 10.75
C PRO A 124 -6.68 -4.97 11.97
N ILE A 125 -5.81 -5.25 12.92
CA ILE A 125 -6.18 -5.91 14.20
C ILE A 125 -7.12 -5.07 15.06
N ARG A 126 -7.13 -3.71 14.91
CA ARG A 126 -8.05 -2.83 15.65
C ARG A 126 -9.44 -2.83 15.04
N THR A 127 -9.50 -2.75 13.72
CA THR A 127 -10.77 -2.76 12.98
C THR A 127 -11.36 -4.16 12.78
N GLY A 128 -10.56 -5.22 13.00
CA GLY A 128 -10.93 -6.60 12.71
C GLY A 128 -10.89 -6.98 11.22
N MET A 129 -10.45 -6.06 10.35
CA MET A 129 -10.34 -6.26 8.89
C MET A 129 -9.00 -6.94 8.53
N THR A 130 -8.77 -8.13 9.06
CA THR A 130 -7.45 -8.79 9.10
C THR A 130 -7.14 -9.72 7.94
N THR A 131 -8.13 -10.07 7.12
CA THR A 131 -7.96 -10.94 5.94
C THR A 131 -8.95 -10.57 4.84
N VAL A 132 -8.84 -11.24 3.69
CA VAL A 132 -9.68 -11.01 2.51
C VAL A 132 -11.16 -11.24 2.84
N GLY A 133 -11.99 -10.21 2.65
CA GLY A 133 -13.44 -10.28 2.85
C GLY A 133 -14.11 -11.17 1.82
N GLN A 134 -15.06 -12.01 2.27
CA GLN A 134 -15.84 -12.92 1.43
C GLN A 134 -17.28 -12.43 1.27
N ALA A 135 -17.94 -12.84 0.20
CA ALA A 135 -19.35 -12.57 -0.02
C ALA A 135 -20.19 -13.13 1.13
N GLY A 136 -21.11 -12.32 1.67
CA GLY A 136 -21.99 -12.70 2.78
C GLY A 136 -21.29 -12.77 4.14
N ALA A 137 -20.02 -12.36 4.26
CA ALA A 137 -19.33 -12.34 5.54
C ALA A 137 -20.04 -11.40 6.53
N PRO A 138 -20.13 -11.78 7.83
CA PRO A 138 -20.76 -10.93 8.84
C PRO A 138 -19.87 -9.74 9.25
N THR A 139 -18.61 -9.75 8.83
CA THR A 139 -17.60 -8.74 9.17
C THR A 139 -17.44 -7.73 8.04
N GLY A 140 -17.34 -6.47 8.40
CA GLY A 140 -17.05 -5.35 7.51
C GLY A 140 -16.50 -4.19 8.33
N LEU A 141 -16.31 -3.04 7.71
CA LEU A 141 -15.79 -1.85 8.39
C LEU A 141 -16.74 -1.44 9.52
N PRO A 142 -16.31 -1.51 10.80
CA PRO A 142 -17.20 -1.21 11.91
C PRO A 142 -17.52 0.28 12.00
N ALA A 143 -18.73 0.63 12.47
CA ALA A 143 -19.18 2.02 12.60
C ALA A 143 -18.32 2.85 13.56
N GLN A 144 -17.55 2.21 14.44
CA GLN A 144 -16.61 2.86 15.36
C GLN A 144 -15.32 3.31 14.68
N ALA A 145 -14.95 2.70 13.54
CA ALA A 145 -13.77 3.08 12.78
C ALA A 145 -14.03 4.38 12.03
N VAL A 146 -13.29 5.43 12.38
CA VAL A 146 -13.34 6.69 11.65
C VAL A 146 -12.57 6.56 10.33
N THR A 147 -13.06 7.18 9.27
CA THR A 147 -12.39 7.19 7.96
C THR A 147 -11.82 8.55 7.61
N ILE A 148 -10.81 8.57 6.72
CA ILE A 148 -10.31 9.80 6.09
C ILE A 148 -11.49 10.59 5.48
N ALA A 149 -12.43 9.89 4.83
CA ALA A 149 -13.59 10.51 4.19
C ALA A 149 -14.48 11.22 5.21
N GLN A 150 -14.80 10.58 6.34
CA GLN A 150 -15.58 11.24 7.42
C GLN A 150 -14.88 12.49 7.96
N ALA A 151 -13.57 12.35 8.23
CA ALA A 151 -12.79 13.45 8.78
C ALA A 151 -12.69 14.65 7.81
N LEU A 152 -12.41 14.41 6.53
CA LEU A 152 -12.36 15.44 5.49
C LEU A 152 -13.74 16.05 5.18
N LYS A 153 -14.80 15.21 5.14
CA LYS A 153 -16.17 15.70 4.99
C LYS A 153 -16.57 16.66 6.11
N GLY A 154 -16.18 16.35 7.35
CA GLY A 154 -16.32 17.26 8.50
C GLY A 154 -15.57 18.59 8.34
N MET A 155 -14.59 18.65 7.46
CA MET A 155 -13.85 19.87 7.08
C MET A 155 -14.38 20.53 5.79
N GLY A 156 -15.50 20.07 5.24
CA GLY A 156 -16.15 20.67 4.07
C GLY A 156 -15.71 20.14 2.71
N TYR A 157 -14.98 19.02 2.66
CA TYR A 157 -14.67 18.35 1.42
C TYR A 157 -15.89 17.64 0.81
N ALA A 158 -15.98 17.61 -0.52
CA ALA A 158 -16.74 16.60 -1.22
C ALA A 158 -15.94 15.29 -1.23
N THR A 159 -16.60 14.14 -1.05
CA THR A 159 -15.91 12.85 -0.87
C THR A 159 -16.50 11.80 -1.78
N GLY A 160 -15.66 11.16 -2.61
CA GLY A 160 -16.06 10.12 -3.56
C GLY A 160 -15.13 8.92 -3.55
N GLN A 161 -15.72 7.73 -3.63
CA GLN A 161 -14.98 6.49 -3.82
C GLN A 161 -15.51 5.77 -5.05
N PHE A 162 -14.61 5.35 -5.95
CA PHE A 162 -14.98 4.70 -7.19
C PHE A 162 -14.11 3.48 -7.42
N GLY A 163 -14.76 2.33 -7.69
CA GLY A 163 -14.12 1.03 -7.91
C GLY A 163 -14.23 0.08 -6.72
N LYS A 164 -13.16 -0.67 -6.44
CA LYS A 164 -13.14 -1.70 -5.38
C LYS A 164 -13.25 -1.08 -3.99
N ASN A 165 -14.23 -1.54 -3.18
CA ASN A 165 -14.29 -1.20 -1.76
C ASN A 165 -13.62 -2.25 -0.87
N HIS A 166 -14.09 -3.49 -0.92
CA HIS A 166 -13.60 -4.68 -0.19
C HIS A 166 -13.58 -4.56 1.35
N LEU A 167 -14.49 -3.76 1.92
CA LEU A 167 -14.62 -3.53 3.36
C LEU A 167 -15.96 -4.02 3.95
N GLY A 168 -16.55 -5.03 3.30
CA GLY A 168 -17.83 -5.62 3.67
C GLY A 168 -18.95 -5.28 2.69
N ASP A 169 -19.99 -6.11 2.66
CA ASP A 169 -21.04 -6.07 1.64
C ASP A 169 -22.43 -5.73 2.16
N LYS A 170 -22.62 -5.69 3.49
CA LYS A 170 -23.88 -5.21 4.07
C LYS A 170 -24.03 -3.70 3.93
N ASN A 171 -25.28 -3.24 3.96
CA ASN A 171 -25.60 -1.83 3.83
C ASN A 171 -24.89 -0.94 4.88
N GLU A 172 -24.70 -1.47 6.09
CA GLU A 172 -23.97 -0.79 7.18
C GLU A 172 -22.46 -0.64 6.95
N PHE A 173 -21.89 -1.35 5.97
CA PHE A 173 -20.45 -1.32 5.65
C PHE A 173 -20.13 -0.53 4.38
N LEU A 174 -21.16 0.01 3.69
CA LEU A 174 -20.95 0.70 2.42
C LEU A 174 -20.25 2.06 2.62
N PRO A 175 -19.46 2.50 1.64
CA PRO A 175 -18.72 3.77 1.73
C PRO A 175 -19.59 4.98 2.09
N THR A 176 -20.83 5.02 1.61
CA THR A 176 -21.74 6.14 1.79
C THR A 176 -22.25 6.33 3.23
N VAL A 177 -22.15 5.31 4.08
CA VAL A 177 -22.38 5.47 5.54
C VAL A 177 -21.06 5.62 6.31
N HIS A 178 -19.92 5.53 5.63
CA HIS A 178 -18.57 5.75 6.16
C HIS A 178 -17.90 7.02 5.62
N GLY A 179 -18.71 8.04 5.30
CA GLY A 179 -18.24 9.39 5.02
C GLY A 179 -18.11 9.78 3.56
N PHE A 180 -18.27 8.86 2.61
CA PHE A 180 -18.30 9.22 1.19
C PHE A 180 -19.69 9.78 0.79
N ASP A 181 -19.70 10.83 -0.02
CA ASP A 181 -20.94 11.40 -0.58
C ASP A 181 -21.48 10.51 -1.70
N GLU A 182 -20.58 9.87 -2.46
CA GLU A 182 -20.89 9.04 -3.61
C GLU A 182 -19.95 7.84 -3.69
N PHE A 183 -20.50 6.67 -4.06
CA PHE A 183 -19.75 5.45 -4.34
C PHE A 183 -20.33 4.76 -5.56
N PHE A 184 -19.46 4.41 -6.53
CA PHE A 184 -19.78 3.49 -7.61
C PHE A 184 -18.70 2.41 -7.68
N GLY A 185 -19.09 1.12 -7.62
CA GLY A 185 -18.11 0.07 -7.66
C GLY A 185 -18.61 -1.29 -7.19
N TYR A 186 -17.66 -2.13 -6.81
CA TYR A 186 -17.86 -3.50 -6.35
C TYR A 186 -17.22 -3.74 -4.98
N LEU A 187 -17.62 -4.84 -4.30
CA LEU A 187 -17.40 -4.98 -2.85
C LEU A 187 -16.44 -6.10 -2.47
N TYR A 188 -15.83 -6.80 -3.44
CA TYR A 188 -15.03 -8.01 -3.20
C TYR A 188 -13.72 -7.98 -3.99
N HIS A 189 -12.98 -9.09 -3.99
CA HIS A 189 -11.93 -9.36 -4.98
C HIS A 189 -12.56 -9.69 -6.36
N LEU A 190 -11.77 -9.50 -7.41
CA LEU A 190 -12.31 -9.53 -8.78
C LEU A 190 -12.81 -10.93 -9.18
N ASP A 191 -12.11 -11.99 -8.80
CA ASP A 191 -12.48 -13.38 -9.05
C ASP A 191 -13.82 -13.75 -8.39
N ALA A 192 -14.12 -13.27 -7.18
CA ALA A 192 -15.44 -13.49 -6.57
C ALA A 192 -16.59 -12.90 -7.40
N MET A 193 -16.35 -11.82 -8.12
CA MET A 193 -17.35 -11.23 -9.02
C MET A 193 -17.55 -12.08 -10.28
N GLU A 194 -16.55 -12.87 -10.68
CA GLU A 194 -16.60 -13.77 -11.84
C GLU A 194 -17.17 -15.15 -11.49
N ASP A 195 -17.01 -15.63 -10.24
CA ASP A 195 -17.40 -16.96 -9.80
C ASP A 195 -18.78 -17.41 -10.31
N PRO A 196 -19.86 -16.57 -10.26
CA PRO A 196 -21.17 -16.98 -10.75
C PRO A 196 -21.25 -17.28 -12.25
N ALA A 197 -20.27 -16.82 -13.04
CA ALA A 197 -20.19 -17.11 -14.47
C ALA A 197 -19.47 -18.44 -14.76
N HIS A 198 -18.79 -19.02 -13.77
CA HIS A 198 -18.09 -20.29 -13.94
C HIS A 198 -19.09 -21.46 -14.04
N PRO A 199 -18.94 -22.40 -15.00
CA PRO A 199 -19.87 -23.50 -15.21
C PRO A 199 -20.10 -24.42 -13.99
N ALA A 200 -19.13 -24.52 -13.09
CA ALA A 200 -19.22 -25.33 -11.88
C ALA A 200 -19.85 -24.57 -10.69
N TYR A 201 -20.20 -23.28 -10.84
CA TYR A 201 -20.83 -22.52 -9.75
C TYR A 201 -22.30 -22.99 -9.56
N PRO A 202 -22.69 -23.35 -8.31
CA PRO A 202 -24.07 -23.81 -8.04
C PRO A 202 -25.00 -22.59 -8.04
N GLN A 203 -25.75 -22.42 -9.12
CA GLN A 203 -26.60 -21.25 -9.37
C GLN A 203 -27.67 -21.02 -8.29
N GLU A 204 -28.13 -22.08 -7.61
CA GLU A 204 -29.04 -22.01 -6.47
C GLU A 204 -28.45 -21.26 -5.26
N LEU A 205 -27.12 -21.16 -5.15
CA LEU A 205 -26.45 -20.45 -4.07
C LEU A 205 -26.29 -18.96 -4.36
N LEU A 206 -26.55 -18.51 -5.58
CA LEU A 206 -26.30 -17.11 -5.98
C LEU A 206 -26.99 -16.11 -5.04
N ASN A 207 -28.23 -16.37 -4.67
CA ASN A 207 -29.02 -15.47 -3.82
C ASN A 207 -28.74 -15.62 -2.31
N THR A 208 -27.92 -16.59 -1.91
CA THR A 208 -27.58 -16.82 -0.50
C THR A 208 -26.14 -16.45 -0.15
N VAL A 209 -25.17 -16.89 -0.97
CA VAL A 209 -23.75 -16.68 -0.75
C VAL A 209 -23.01 -16.06 -1.95
N GLY A 210 -23.69 -15.83 -3.08
CA GLY A 210 -23.09 -15.20 -4.25
C GLY A 210 -22.70 -13.74 -4.00
N PRO A 211 -21.80 -13.16 -4.79
CA PRO A 211 -21.43 -11.77 -4.65
C PRO A 211 -22.61 -10.83 -4.92
N ARG A 212 -22.64 -9.72 -4.22
CA ARG A 212 -23.55 -8.61 -4.53
C ARG A 212 -23.14 -7.96 -5.85
N ASN A 213 -24.13 -7.53 -6.65
CA ASN A 213 -23.86 -6.75 -7.86
C ASN A 213 -23.04 -5.50 -7.57
N MET A 214 -22.47 -4.91 -8.60
CA MET A 214 -21.98 -3.52 -8.51
C MET A 214 -23.11 -2.63 -8.02
N ILE A 215 -22.76 -1.62 -7.27
CA ILE A 215 -23.71 -0.65 -6.73
C ILE A 215 -23.29 0.78 -7.05
N HIS A 216 -24.27 1.65 -7.18
CA HIS A 216 -24.11 3.09 -7.15
C HIS A 216 -24.86 3.62 -5.94
N SER A 217 -24.16 4.22 -4.98
CA SER A 217 -24.80 4.71 -3.77
C SER A 217 -24.44 6.15 -3.47
N TYR A 218 -25.35 6.81 -2.74
CA TYR A 218 -25.24 8.23 -2.38
C TYR A 218 -25.60 8.40 -0.90
N ALA A 219 -24.80 9.17 -0.18
CA ALA A 219 -25.14 9.55 1.19
C ALA A 219 -26.38 10.45 1.21
N THR A 220 -27.24 10.25 2.21
CA THR A 220 -28.44 11.06 2.44
C THR A 220 -28.49 11.57 3.87
N THR A 221 -29.28 12.62 4.11
CA THR A 221 -29.59 13.09 5.46
C THR A 221 -30.78 12.36 6.09
N VAL A 222 -31.59 11.70 5.25
CA VAL A 222 -32.78 10.95 5.68
C VAL A 222 -32.41 9.50 5.89
N ASP A 223 -32.81 8.95 7.05
CA ASP A 223 -32.63 7.55 7.40
C ASP A 223 -33.70 6.70 6.72
N ASP A 224 -33.31 5.83 5.80
CA ASP A 224 -34.22 4.86 5.18
C ASP A 224 -34.35 3.62 6.09
N PRO A 225 -35.53 3.35 6.65
CA PRO A 225 -35.75 2.23 7.56
C PRO A 225 -35.86 0.87 6.85
N THR A 226 -35.86 0.82 5.52
CA THR A 226 -36.00 -0.42 4.74
C THR A 226 -34.92 -1.41 5.13
N VAL A 227 -35.30 -2.65 5.38
CA VAL A 227 -34.40 -3.73 5.73
C VAL A 227 -34.40 -4.77 4.62
N ASP A 228 -33.27 -4.90 3.94
CA ASP A 228 -33.01 -6.02 3.03
C ASP A 228 -32.71 -7.29 3.84
N PRO A 229 -33.35 -8.44 3.53
CA PRO A 229 -33.13 -9.68 4.26
C PRO A 229 -31.68 -10.16 4.28
N ARG A 230 -30.90 -9.85 3.24
CA ARG A 230 -29.50 -10.26 3.10
C ARG A 230 -28.53 -9.14 3.47
N TRP A 231 -28.83 -7.91 3.04
CA TRP A 231 -27.89 -6.79 3.15
C TRP A 231 -28.15 -5.88 4.36
N GLY A 232 -29.26 -6.08 5.09
CA GLY A 232 -29.59 -5.32 6.29
C GLY A 232 -30.25 -3.98 5.99
N LYS A 233 -30.31 -3.10 7.02
CA LYS A 233 -30.96 -1.79 6.94
C LYS A 233 -30.22 -0.87 5.96
N VAL A 234 -30.97 -0.14 5.12
CA VAL A 234 -30.41 0.84 4.18
C VAL A 234 -29.73 1.99 4.90
N GLY A 235 -30.39 2.64 5.86
CA GLY A 235 -29.79 3.73 6.64
C GLY A 235 -29.75 5.07 5.92
N LYS A 236 -28.76 5.93 6.25
CA LYS A 236 -28.60 7.27 5.67
C LYS A 236 -27.93 7.23 4.29
N GLN A 237 -28.50 6.47 3.35
CA GLN A 237 -27.99 6.36 1.97
C GLN A 237 -29.11 5.96 1.00
N ARG A 238 -28.89 6.21 -0.28
CA ARG A 238 -29.66 5.68 -1.40
C ARG A 238 -28.76 4.69 -2.15
N ILE A 239 -29.25 3.49 -2.44
CA ILE A 239 -28.48 2.43 -3.09
C ILE A 239 -29.20 2.03 -4.37
N GLU A 240 -28.45 2.01 -5.48
CA GLU A 240 -28.91 1.56 -6.79
C GLU A 240 -28.12 0.33 -7.19
N ASP A 241 -28.81 -0.69 -7.70
CA ASP A 241 -28.18 -1.87 -8.32
C ASP A 241 -27.60 -1.44 -9.67
N ALA A 242 -26.28 -1.50 -9.79
CA ALA A 242 -25.56 -1.15 -11.01
C ALA A 242 -25.25 -2.38 -11.89
N GLY A 243 -25.86 -3.52 -11.60
CA GLY A 243 -25.77 -4.75 -12.39
C GLY A 243 -24.53 -5.60 -12.09
N THR A 244 -24.49 -6.77 -12.71
CA THR A 244 -23.44 -7.76 -12.51
C THR A 244 -22.10 -7.33 -13.12
N LEU A 245 -21.00 -7.81 -12.53
CA LEU A 245 -19.65 -7.63 -13.05
C LEU A 245 -19.10 -8.99 -13.53
N TYR A 246 -19.59 -9.44 -14.67
CA TYR A 246 -19.12 -10.67 -15.31
C TYR A 246 -17.97 -10.39 -16.30
N PRO A 247 -17.25 -11.41 -16.79
CA PRO A 247 -16.03 -11.27 -17.60
C PRO A 247 -16.11 -10.23 -18.70
N LYS A 248 -17.24 -10.17 -19.44
CA LYS A 248 -17.39 -9.21 -20.55
C LYS A 248 -17.40 -7.75 -20.09
N ARG A 249 -18.02 -7.43 -18.95
CA ARG A 249 -18.02 -6.08 -18.39
C ARG A 249 -16.68 -5.74 -17.75
N MET A 250 -15.95 -6.74 -17.24
CA MET A 250 -14.60 -6.55 -16.69
C MET A 250 -13.60 -6.01 -17.73
N GLU A 251 -13.85 -6.20 -19.03
CA GLU A 251 -13.00 -5.63 -20.08
C GLU A 251 -12.98 -4.10 -20.07
N THR A 252 -14.06 -3.44 -19.61
CA THR A 252 -14.27 -1.99 -19.67
C THR A 252 -14.71 -1.35 -18.36
N VAL A 253 -14.83 -2.11 -17.28
CA VAL A 253 -15.32 -1.58 -16.00
C VAL A 253 -14.44 -0.47 -15.43
N ASP A 254 -13.13 -0.48 -15.70
CA ASP A 254 -12.24 0.58 -15.26
C ASP A 254 -12.50 1.90 -16.00
N ASP A 255 -12.98 1.83 -17.27
CA ASP A 255 -13.48 3.02 -17.98
C ASP A 255 -14.71 3.61 -17.28
N GLU A 256 -15.67 2.75 -16.84
CA GLU A 256 -16.85 3.20 -16.07
C GLU A 256 -16.42 3.86 -14.75
N ILE A 257 -15.54 3.18 -13.99
CA ILE A 257 -15.02 3.66 -12.70
C ILE A 257 -14.32 5.01 -12.86
N ARG A 258 -13.45 5.15 -13.88
CA ARG A 258 -12.78 6.40 -14.21
C ARG A 258 -13.79 7.51 -14.56
N ASP A 259 -14.76 7.23 -15.41
CA ASP A 259 -15.70 8.23 -15.91
C ASP A 259 -16.59 8.78 -14.78
N PHE A 260 -17.06 7.92 -13.86
CA PHE A 260 -17.74 8.37 -12.64
C PHE A 260 -16.82 9.22 -11.75
N SER A 261 -15.54 8.85 -11.62
CA SER A 261 -14.55 9.65 -10.88
C SER A 261 -14.36 11.03 -11.48
N LEU A 262 -14.26 11.12 -12.82
CA LEU A 262 -14.12 12.40 -13.53
C LEU A 262 -15.35 13.29 -13.37
N ALA A 263 -16.55 12.70 -13.45
CA ALA A 263 -17.81 13.42 -13.21
C ALA A 263 -17.91 13.96 -11.77
N PHE A 264 -17.46 13.16 -10.79
CA PHE A 264 -17.44 13.58 -9.38
C PHE A 264 -16.54 14.80 -9.16
N ILE A 265 -15.31 14.82 -9.69
CA ILE A 265 -14.43 15.99 -9.52
C ILE A 265 -14.94 17.23 -10.27
N GLU A 266 -15.62 17.07 -11.40
CA GLU A 266 -16.31 18.19 -12.08
C GLU A 266 -17.39 18.81 -11.21
N LYS A 267 -18.24 17.96 -10.61
CA LYS A 267 -19.29 18.37 -9.68
C LYS A 267 -18.72 19.08 -8.46
N ALA A 268 -17.69 18.50 -7.83
CA ALA A 268 -17.06 19.10 -6.65
C ALA A 268 -16.49 20.50 -6.97
N LYS A 269 -15.87 20.67 -8.15
CA LYS A 269 -15.40 21.98 -8.62
C LYS A 269 -16.55 22.95 -8.86
N ALA A 270 -17.63 22.51 -9.51
CA ALA A 270 -18.82 23.33 -9.76
C ALA A 270 -19.45 23.82 -8.45
N ASP A 271 -19.44 22.97 -7.42
CA ASP A 271 -19.91 23.28 -6.07
C ASP A 271 -18.89 24.12 -5.26
N ASN A 272 -17.74 24.48 -5.84
CA ASN A 272 -16.64 25.21 -5.21
C ASN A 272 -16.16 24.56 -3.90
N LYS A 273 -16.08 23.23 -3.86
CA LYS A 273 -15.61 22.45 -2.72
C LYS A 273 -14.26 21.80 -3.02
N PRO A 274 -13.32 21.77 -2.07
CA PRO A 274 -12.20 20.85 -2.17
C PRO A 274 -12.74 19.41 -2.16
N PHE A 275 -12.04 18.49 -2.82
CA PHE A 275 -12.51 17.11 -2.92
C PHE A 275 -11.46 16.10 -2.44
N PHE A 276 -11.96 14.98 -1.92
CA PHE A 276 -11.23 13.74 -1.69
C PHE A 276 -11.80 12.66 -2.60
N LEU A 277 -11.00 12.22 -3.54
CA LEU A 277 -11.29 11.11 -4.45
C LEU A 277 -10.42 9.91 -4.08
N TRP A 278 -11.05 8.77 -3.79
CA TRP A 278 -10.39 7.47 -3.67
C TRP A 278 -10.77 6.60 -4.87
N LEU A 279 -9.87 6.55 -5.85
CA LEU A 279 -10.04 5.82 -7.12
C LEU A 279 -9.37 4.44 -7.01
N ASN A 280 -10.16 3.38 -7.14
CA ASN A 280 -9.76 2.00 -6.91
C ASN A 280 -10.04 1.14 -8.16
N PRO A 281 -9.24 1.25 -9.23
CA PRO A 281 -9.42 0.44 -10.42
C PRO A 281 -9.23 -1.06 -10.13
N THR A 282 -9.68 -1.91 -11.03
CA THR A 282 -9.57 -3.37 -10.88
C THR A 282 -8.17 -3.91 -11.16
N ARG A 283 -7.35 -3.15 -11.89
CA ARG A 283 -5.99 -3.52 -12.33
C ARG A 283 -5.01 -3.46 -11.15
N MET A 284 -4.13 -4.43 -10.94
CA MET A 284 -3.96 -5.67 -11.73
C MET A 284 -4.30 -6.90 -10.89
N HIS A 285 -5.48 -6.95 -10.26
CA HIS A 285 -5.92 -8.18 -9.61
C HIS A 285 -5.91 -9.34 -10.62
N ILE A 286 -5.64 -10.56 -10.16
CA ILE A 286 -5.78 -11.77 -10.99
C ILE A 286 -7.20 -11.87 -11.56
N VAL A 287 -7.38 -12.67 -12.61
CA VAL A 287 -8.65 -12.79 -13.34
C VAL A 287 -9.05 -11.49 -14.06
N THR A 288 -8.04 -10.77 -14.56
CA THR A 288 -8.23 -9.56 -15.37
C THR A 288 -8.64 -9.92 -16.80
N HIS A 289 -9.71 -9.30 -17.28
CA HIS A 289 -10.14 -9.35 -18.68
C HIS A 289 -9.82 -8.03 -19.39
N LEU A 290 -9.15 -8.11 -20.54
CA LEU A 290 -8.73 -6.94 -21.31
C LEU A 290 -9.66 -6.69 -22.48
N SER A 291 -10.00 -5.42 -22.73
CA SER A 291 -10.69 -5.03 -23.95
C SER A 291 -9.82 -5.28 -25.19
N PRO A 292 -10.41 -5.35 -26.41
CA PRO A 292 -9.65 -5.54 -27.66
C PRO A 292 -8.50 -4.52 -27.83
N LYS A 293 -8.68 -3.27 -27.38
CA LYS A 293 -7.64 -2.22 -27.41
C LYS A 293 -6.37 -2.67 -26.69
N TYR A 294 -6.51 -3.19 -25.48
CA TYR A 294 -5.36 -3.58 -24.65
C TYR A 294 -4.85 -4.99 -25.01
N GLN A 295 -5.74 -5.90 -25.44
CA GLN A 295 -5.30 -7.18 -26.01
C GLN A 295 -4.36 -6.98 -27.22
N ALA A 296 -4.61 -6.00 -28.06
CA ALA A 296 -3.78 -5.70 -29.24
C ALA A 296 -2.35 -5.23 -28.88
N LEU A 297 -2.11 -4.80 -27.65
CA LEU A 297 -0.77 -4.45 -27.17
C LEU A 297 0.12 -5.70 -26.97
N ARG A 298 -0.47 -6.87 -26.82
CA ARG A 298 0.22 -8.15 -26.64
C ARG A 298 0.61 -8.72 -28.00
N ASN A 299 1.89 -8.82 -28.27
CA ASN A 299 2.35 -9.32 -29.58
C ASN A 299 3.74 -9.98 -29.46
N SER A 300 4.15 -10.70 -30.50
CA SER A 300 5.41 -11.47 -30.52
C SER A 300 6.69 -10.60 -30.46
N LYS A 301 6.58 -9.29 -30.65
CA LYS A 301 7.75 -8.39 -30.62
C LYS A 301 8.08 -7.94 -29.19
N ASN A 302 7.06 -7.70 -28.35
CA ASN A 302 7.26 -7.23 -26.99
C ASN A 302 7.14 -8.35 -25.93
N GLY A 303 6.52 -9.48 -26.26
CA GLY A 303 6.33 -10.61 -25.34
C GLY A 303 5.43 -10.28 -24.13
N TRP A 304 4.61 -9.23 -24.23
CA TRP A 304 3.74 -8.82 -23.13
C TRP A 304 2.68 -9.87 -22.82
N THR A 305 2.40 -10.01 -21.52
CA THR A 305 1.33 -10.83 -20.98
C THR A 305 0.09 -9.98 -20.70
N ILE A 306 -0.92 -10.55 -20.06
CA ILE A 306 -2.11 -9.80 -19.60
C ILE A 306 -1.69 -8.71 -18.60
N HIS A 307 -0.70 -8.99 -17.79
CA HIS A 307 -0.27 -8.07 -16.72
C HIS A 307 0.29 -6.75 -17.28
N GLU A 308 1.24 -6.79 -18.21
CA GLU A 308 1.79 -5.56 -18.81
C GLU A 308 0.76 -4.78 -19.60
N ALA A 309 -0.13 -5.49 -20.31
CA ALA A 309 -1.20 -4.83 -21.08
C ALA A 309 -2.27 -4.20 -20.17
N GLY A 310 -2.58 -4.83 -19.05
CA GLY A 310 -3.47 -4.27 -18.03
C GLY A 310 -2.84 -3.12 -17.26
N MET A 311 -1.54 -3.17 -16.97
CA MET A 311 -0.79 -2.03 -16.42
C MET A 311 -0.79 -0.83 -17.37
N ALA A 312 -0.72 -1.07 -18.69
CA ALA A 312 -0.84 0.01 -19.67
C ALA A 312 -2.25 0.64 -19.68
N GLN A 313 -3.32 -0.14 -19.43
CA GLN A 313 -4.67 0.40 -19.23
C GLN A 313 -4.74 1.27 -17.98
N LEU A 314 -4.26 0.77 -16.86
CA LEU A 314 -4.21 1.54 -15.60
C LEU A 314 -3.45 2.86 -15.79
N ASP A 315 -2.31 2.81 -16.46
CA ASP A 315 -1.49 3.99 -16.72
C ASP A 315 -2.20 5.01 -17.63
N ASP A 316 -2.93 4.54 -18.66
CA ASP A 316 -3.78 5.39 -19.51
C ASP A 316 -4.87 6.10 -18.66
N ASP A 317 -5.53 5.38 -17.74
CA ASP A 317 -6.55 5.94 -16.85
C ASP A 317 -5.96 6.99 -15.90
N VAL A 318 -4.78 6.73 -15.33
CA VAL A 318 -4.02 7.71 -14.55
C VAL A 318 -3.74 8.97 -15.39
N GLY A 319 -3.30 8.78 -16.63
CA GLY A 319 -3.06 9.89 -17.55
C GLY A 319 -4.31 10.74 -17.81
N LEU A 320 -5.47 10.11 -17.95
CA LEU A 320 -6.75 10.82 -18.13
C LEU A 320 -7.18 11.59 -16.88
N VAL A 321 -6.98 11.04 -15.68
CA VAL A 321 -7.23 11.75 -14.42
C VAL A 321 -6.31 12.97 -14.31
N MET A 322 -5.01 12.81 -14.54
CA MET A 322 -4.04 13.91 -14.49
C MET A 322 -4.37 15.01 -15.53
N LYS A 323 -4.74 14.59 -16.74
CA LYS A 323 -5.19 15.54 -17.77
C LYS A 323 -6.42 16.32 -17.32
N LYS A 324 -7.41 15.65 -16.74
CA LYS A 324 -8.64 16.27 -16.24
C LYS A 324 -8.36 17.33 -15.20
N LEU A 325 -7.52 17.03 -14.19
CA LEU A 325 -7.13 18.00 -13.17
C LEU A 325 -6.51 19.26 -13.77
N LYS A 326 -5.64 19.08 -14.79
CA LYS A 326 -5.00 20.17 -15.50
C LYS A 326 -6.02 20.99 -16.33
N ASP A 327 -6.89 20.32 -17.11
CA ASP A 327 -7.92 20.99 -17.94
C ASP A 327 -8.89 21.81 -17.07
N MET A 328 -9.14 21.35 -15.84
CA MET A 328 -9.96 22.05 -14.88
C MET A 328 -9.22 23.17 -14.14
N GLY A 329 -7.90 23.32 -14.29
CA GLY A 329 -7.09 24.33 -13.60
C GLY A 329 -7.03 24.13 -12.09
N VAL A 330 -7.09 22.87 -11.59
CA VAL A 330 -6.98 22.53 -10.17
C VAL A 330 -5.71 21.74 -9.86
N ASP A 331 -4.92 21.41 -10.87
CA ASP A 331 -3.73 20.56 -10.80
C ASP A 331 -2.68 21.07 -9.79
N ASP A 332 -2.42 22.38 -9.77
CA ASP A 332 -1.42 23.00 -8.89
C ASP A 332 -1.78 22.95 -7.41
N ASN A 333 -3.07 22.77 -7.07
CA ASN A 333 -3.56 22.65 -5.70
C ASN A 333 -4.17 21.27 -5.42
N THR A 334 -3.64 20.24 -6.07
CA THR A 334 -4.11 18.86 -5.88
C THR A 334 -2.95 17.96 -5.44
N ILE A 335 -3.14 17.24 -4.34
CA ILE A 335 -2.30 16.12 -3.92
C ILE A 335 -2.75 14.91 -4.74
N VAL A 336 -1.84 14.31 -5.48
CA VAL A 336 -2.07 13.04 -6.19
C VAL A 336 -1.15 11.98 -5.61
N ILE A 337 -1.73 10.89 -5.11
CA ILE A 337 -1.02 9.74 -4.58
C ILE A 337 -1.38 8.54 -5.45
N PHE A 338 -0.37 7.77 -5.84
CA PHE A 338 -0.53 6.44 -6.38
C PHE A 338 0.08 5.42 -5.43
N THR A 339 -0.64 4.34 -5.16
CA THR A 339 -0.18 3.19 -4.37
C THR A 339 -0.96 1.92 -4.73
N THR A 340 -0.72 0.84 -3.99
CA THR A 340 -1.50 -0.40 -4.02
C THR A 340 -1.84 -0.84 -2.60
N ASP A 341 -2.78 -1.74 -2.45
CA ASP A 341 -3.35 -2.16 -1.17
C ASP A 341 -2.50 -3.19 -0.42
N ASN A 342 -1.73 -4.01 -1.12
CA ASN A 342 -0.83 -5.02 -0.55
C ASN A 342 0.38 -5.27 -1.45
N GLY A 343 1.26 -6.15 -1.01
CA GLY A 343 2.34 -6.65 -1.85
C GLY A 343 1.82 -7.38 -3.09
N THR A 344 2.72 -7.61 -4.03
CA THR A 344 2.38 -8.16 -5.35
C THR A 344 1.73 -9.54 -5.28
N GLU A 345 0.77 -9.80 -6.17
CA GLU A 345 0.21 -11.13 -6.42
C GLU A 345 1.01 -11.85 -7.53
N VAL A 346 1.37 -13.10 -7.30
CA VAL A 346 2.21 -13.90 -8.22
C VAL A 346 1.55 -15.23 -8.65
N PHE A 347 0.30 -15.48 -8.27
CA PHE A 347 -0.37 -16.77 -8.51
C PHE A 347 -0.50 -17.13 -9.99
N THR A 348 -0.54 -16.15 -10.85
CA THR A 348 -0.70 -16.32 -12.30
C THR A 348 0.60 -16.19 -13.08
N TRP A 349 1.74 -16.44 -12.45
CA TRP A 349 3.02 -16.35 -13.14
C TRP A 349 3.01 -17.07 -14.51
N PRO A 350 3.55 -16.45 -15.60
CA PRO A 350 4.29 -15.19 -15.65
C PRO A 350 3.42 -13.92 -15.66
N ASP A 351 2.11 -14.02 -15.63
CA ASP A 351 1.16 -12.91 -15.72
C ASP A 351 0.94 -12.15 -14.40
N GLY A 352 1.51 -12.61 -13.31
CA GLY A 352 1.37 -11.96 -12.00
C GLY A 352 2.25 -10.75 -11.82
N GLY A 353 2.08 -10.07 -10.70
CA GLY A 353 2.88 -8.92 -10.31
C GLY A 353 4.33 -9.29 -10.02
N GLN A 354 5.22 -8.31 -10.09
CA GLN A 354 6.65 -8.51 -9.95
C GLN A 354 7.26 -7.64 -8.85
N THR A 355 8.10 -8.24 -8.03
CA THR A 355 8.87 -7.57 -6.99
C THR A 355 10.24 -8.23 -6.82
N PRO A 356 11.30 -7.48 -6.44
CA PRO A 356 12.58 -8.07 -6.09
C PRO A 356 12.59 -8.66 -4.67
N PHE A 357 11.59 -8.33 -3.85
CA PHE A 357 11.54 -8.72 -2.45
C PHE A 357 11.11 -10.17 -2.27
N ALA A 358 11.43 -10.74 -1.11
CA ALA A 358 11.06 -12.12 -0.78
C ALA A 358 9.55 -12.28 -0.69
N GLN A 359 9.04 -13.35 -1.29
CA GLN A 359 7.63 -13.75 -1.28
C GLN A 359 6.68 -12.68 -1.87
N SER A 360 5.40 -12.75 -1.54
CA SER A 360 4.34 -11.96 -2.16
C SER A 360 3.15 -11.80 -1.21
N LYS A 361 2.05 -11.27 -1.72
CA LYS A 361 0.75 -11.13 -1.06
C LYS A 361 0.44 -12.31 -0.13
N GLY A 362 -0.15 -12.02 1.03
CA GLY A 362 -0.53 -13.01 2.03
C GLY A 362 0.60 -13.48 2.94
N THR A 363 1.83 -12.95 2.77
CA THR A 363 2.97 -13.31 3.62
C THR A 363 3.47 -12.15 4.46
N VAL A 364 4.16 -12.45 5.57
CA VAL A 364 4.81 -11.45 6.44
C VAL A 364 6.23 -11.09 5.97
N MET A 365 6.56 -11.44 4.73
CA MET A 365 7.83 -11.11 4.07
C MET A 365 7.75 -9.72 3.43
N GLU A 366 8.91 -9.16 3.04
CA GLU A 366 8.95 -7.84 2.39
C GLU A 366 8.07 -7.78 1.14
N GLY A 367 8.06 -8.83 0.31
CA GLY A 367 7.24 -8.89 -0.89
C GLY A 367 5.72 -8.90 -0.63
N GLY A 368 5.30 -9.27 0.59
CA GLY A 368 3.88 -9.23 0.99
C GLY A 368 3.40 -7.85 1.43
N PHE A 369 4.29 -6.98 1.91
CA PHE A 369 3.97 -5.68 2.50
C PHE A 369 4.56 -4.49 1.76
N ARG A 370 5.81 -4.61 1.26
CA ARG A 370 6.51 -3.51 0.63
C ARG A 370 6.01 -3.29 -0.79
N ALA A 371 5.40 -2.13 -1.00
CA ALA A 371 4.59 -1.83 -2.16
C ALA A 371 5.07 -0.54 -2.86
N PRO A 372 4.71 -0.31 -4.13
CA PRO A 372 4.98 0.96 -4.77
C PRO A 372 4.12 2.07 -4.18
N ALA A 373 4.72 3.25 -4.00
CA ALA A 373 3.98 4.48 -3.70
C ALA A 373 4.72 5.69 -4.24
N MET A 374 3.95 6.68 -4.67
CA MET A 374 4.45 7.97 -5.12
C MET A 374 3.43 9.06 -4.82
N ILE A 375 3.92 10.27 -4.59
CA ILE A 375 3.10 11.45 -4.33
C ILE A 375 3.56 12.63 -5.19
N ARG A 376 2.60 13.36 -5.74
CA ARG A 376 2.81 14.62 -6.42
C ARG A 376 1.95 15.71 -5.77
N TRP A 377 2.56 16.81 -5.40
CA TRP A 377 1.90 18.02 -4.92
C TRP A 377 2.73 19.24 -5.35
N PRO A 378 2.36 19.89 -6.47
CA PRO A 378 3.15 20.96 -7.04
C PRO A 378 3.46 22.08 -6.04
N GLY A 379 4.71 22.53 -6.03
CA GLY A 379 5.17 23.59 -5.13
C GLY A 379 5.27 23.23 -3.64
N LYS A 380 4.94 21.99 -3.25
CA LYS A 380 5.00 21.48 -1.88
C LYS A 380 5.92 20.27 -1.76
N VAL A 381 5.72 19.25 -2.58
CA VAL A 381 6.55 18.05 -2.64
C VAL A 381 7.69 18.30 -3.64
N PRO A 382 8.96 18.06 -3.26
CA PRO A 382 10.10 18.21 -4.17
C PRO A 382 9.99 17.26 -5.36
N ALA A 383 10.09 17.79 -6.58
CA ALA A 383 10.04 16.99 -7.79
C ALA A 383 11.31 16.12 -7.96
N GLY A 384 11.10 14.88 -8.44
CA GLY A 384 12.16 13.91 -8.74
C GLY A 384 12.87 13.35 -7.50
N LYS A 385 12.32 13.55 -6.30
CA LYS A 385 12.93 13.03 -5.06
C LYS A 385 12.63 11.53 -4.91
N VAL A 386 13.64 10.77 -4.52
CA VAL A 386 13.50 9.40 -4.00
C VAL A 386 13.62 9.48 -2.48
N GLU A 387 12.61 8.99 -1.78
CA GLU A 387 12.55 8.98 -0.31
C GLU A 387 12.72 7.55 0.21
N ASN A 388 13.68 7.37 1.12
CA ASN A 388 14.02 6.08 1.70
C ASN A 388 13.61 5.98 3.19
N GLY A 389 12.95 7.00 3.73
CA GLY A 389 12.35 6.96 5.06
C GLY A 389 11.16 6.00 5.08
N LEU A 390 10.91 5.38 6.24
CA LEU A 390 9.77 4.49 6.40
C LEU A 390 8.46 5.27 6.27
N ILE A 391 7.52 4.72 5.52
CA ILE A 391 6.14 5.21 5.43
C ILE A 391 5.20 4.01 5.29
N SER A 392 4.02 4.10 5.89
CA SER A 392 2.98 3.08 5.80
C SER A 392 1.68 3.67 5.23
N GLY A 393 0.81 2.80 4.75
CA GLY A 393 -0.57 3.15 4.41
C GLY A 393 -1.31 3.86 5.54
N LEU A 394 -1.02 3.49 6.80
CA LEU A 394 -1.52 4.13 8.02
C LEU A 394 -1.25 5.65 8.08
N ASP A 395 -0.10 6.08 7.57
CA ASP A 395 0.39 7.44 7.69
C ASP A 395 -0.41 8.45 6.84
N TRP A 396 -1.11 7.96 5.82
CA TRP A 396 -1.89 8.85 4.96
C TRP A 396 -3.04 9.54 5.72
N PHE A 397 -3.67 8.86 6.69
CA PHE A 397 -4.75 9.50 7.46
C PHE A 397 -4.28 10.79 8.16
N PRO A 398 -3.34 10.75 9.12
CA PRO A 398 -2.90 11.98 9.79
C PRO A 398 -2.19 12.96 8.85
N THR A 399 -1.50 12.48 7.81
CA THR A 399 -0.79 13.33 6.86
C THR A 399 -1.75 14.13 5.97
N LEU A 400 -2.79 13.50 5.43
CA LEU A 400 -3.79 14.19 4.60
C LEU A 400 -4.63 15.16 5.41
N LEU A 401 -4.96 14.81 6.67
CA LEU A 401 -5.65 15.75 7.56
C LEU A 401 -4.76 16.94 7.93
N ALA A 402 -3.46 16.74 8.15
CA ALA A 402 -2.52 17.83 8.35
C ALA A 402 -2.42 18.74 7.12
N ALA A 403 -2.34 18.17 5.91
CA ALA A 403 -2.38 18.91 4.65
C ALA A 403 -3.68 19.72 4.47
N ALA A 404 -4.81 19.19 4.95
CA ALA A 404 -6.11 19.86 4.96
C ALA A 404 -6.26 20.90 6.09
N GLY A 405 -5.28 21.02 7.00
CA GLY A 405 -5.26 22.02 8.08
C GLY A 405 -5.63 21.49 9.46
N ASN A 406 -5.64 20.16 9.68
CA ASN A 406 -5.80 19.56 11.00
C ASN A 406 -4.62 18.59 11.32
N PRO A 407 -3.48 19.11 11.80
CA PRO A 407 -2.33 18.29 12.14
C PRO A 407 -2.51 17.47 13.42
N ASP A 408 -3.47 17.81 14.28
CA ASP A 408 -3.65 17.24 15.62
C ASP A 408 -4.71 16.12 15.67
N ILE A 409 -5.20 15.67 14.51
CA ILE A 409 -6.32 14.71 14.40
C ILE A 409 -6.09 13.45 15.23
N ALA A 410 -4.87 12.92 15.28
CA ALA A 410 -4.57 11.70 16.05
C ALA A 410 -4.79 11.91 17.55
N GLU A 411 -4.33 13.02 18.11
CA GLU A 411 -4.50 13.35 19.53
C GLU A 411 -5.95 13.75 19.87
N GLU A 412 -6.66 14.35 18.94
CA GLU A 412 -8.08 14.66 19.10
C GLU A 412 -8.93 13.38 19.16
N LEU A 413 -8.64 12.40 18.28
CA LEU A 413 -9.35 11.12 18.24
C LEU A 413 -9.11 10.28 19.52
N LYS A 414 -7.91 10.27 20.05
CA LYS A 414 -7.62 9.60 21.36
C LYS A 414 -8.50 10.16 22.50
N LYS A 415 -8.76 11.45 22.50
CA LYS A 415 -9.59 12.12 23.53
C LYS A 415 -11.10 12.01 23.26
N GLY A 416 -11.47 11.66 22.04
CA GLY A 416 -12.85 11.69 21.56
C GLY A 416 -13.14 12.97 20.75
N LYS A 417 -13.27 12.81 19.42
CA LYS A 417 -13.56 13.90 18.47
C LYS A 417 -14.93 13.77 17.88
N GLN A 418 -15.71 14.84 17.96
CA GLN A 418 -17.00 14.93 17.26
C GLN A 418 -16.75 15.17 15.75
N ILE A 419 -17.28 14.27 14.92
CA ILE A 419 -17.28 14.39 13.45
C ILE A 419 -18.71 14.10 12.97
N GLY A 420 -19.37 15.08 12.41
CA GLY A 420 -20.80 15.00 12.12
C GLY A 420 -21.61 14.72 13.39
N ASP A 421 -22.48 13.71 13.34
CA ASP A 421 -23.35 13.31 14.46
C ASP A 421 -22.67 12.30 15.42
N THR A 422 -21.42 11.89 15.15
CA THR A 422 -20.75 10.81 15.88
C THR A 422 -19.50 11.30 16.60
N THR A 423 -19.29 10.85 17.85
CA THR A 423 -18.03 11.03 18.57
C THR A 423 -17.17 9.78 18.36
N PHE A 424 -16.03 9.95 17.69
CA PHE A 424 -15.05 8.89 17.48
C PHE A 424 -13.96 8.96 18.55
N LYS A 425 -13.68 7.82 19.19
CA LYS A 425 -12.58 7.67 20.12
C LYS A 425 -11.77 6.44 19.75
N CYS A 426 -10.61 6.66 19.12
CA CYS A 426 -9.75 5.60 18.63
C CYS A 426 -8.28 6.01 18.63
N HIS A 427 -7.40 5.04 18.40
CA HIS A 427 -5.96 5.23 18.30
C HIS A 427 -5.53 5.06 16.85
N LEU A 428 -5.12 6.14 16.20
CA LEU A 428 -4.44 6.02 14.91
C LEU A 428 -3.03 5.45 15.10
N ASP A 429 -2.67 4.45 14.28
CA ASP A 429 -1.32 3.89 14.24
C ASP A 429 -0.44 4.60 13.20
N GLY A 430 -1.03 5.54 12.46
CA GLY A 430 -0.35 6.38 11.48
C GLY A 430 0.35 7.57 12.11
N TYR A 431 1.45 7.99 11.49
CA TYR A 431 2.22 9.20 11.82
C TYR A 431 1.99 10.29 10.78
N ASN A 432 1.92 11.54 11.22
CA ASN A 432 1.89 12.67 10.30
C ASN A 432 3.26 12.82 9.62
N GLN A 433 3.33 12.62 8.31
CA GLN A 433 4.55 12.67 7.49
C GLN A 433 4.67 13.96 6.67
N ILE A 434 3.94 15.02 7.02
CA ILE A 434 3.90 16.26 6.22
C ILE A 434 5.30 16.86 6.04
N ASP A 435 6.16 16.81 7.05
CA ASP A 435 7.51 17.35 6.96
C ASP A 435 8.41 16.50 6.04
N MET A 436 8.28 15.18 6.09
CA MET A 436 9.02 14.27 5.22
C MET A 436 8.60 14.48 3.75
N ILE A 437 7.31 14.47 3.44
CA ILE A 437 6.83 14.61 2.06
C ILE A 437 7.09 16.01 1.48
N THR A 438 7.21 17.04 2.32
CA THR A 438 7.59 18.40 1.89
C THR A 438 9.09 18.64 1.93
N GLY A 439 9.90 17.65 2.27
CA GLY A 439 11.36 17.74 2.30
C GLY A 439 11.93 18.56 3.44
N LYS A 440 11.17 18.78 4.51
CA LYS A 440 11.55 19.60 5.68
C LYS A 440 12.10 18.78 6.84
N GLY A 441 11.89 17.47 6.85
CA GLY A 441 12.32 16.59 7.93
C GLY A 441 12.42 15.13 7.51
N PRO A 442 12.91 14.26 8.38
CA PRO A 442 12.90 12.81 8.18
C PRO A 442 11.49 12.23 8.36
N SER A 443 11.34 10.93 8.11
CA SER A 443 10.14 10.19 8.52
C SER A 443 9.98 10.20 10.05
N ASN A 444 8.73 10.31 10.50
CA ASN A 444 8.37 10.14 11.90
C ASN A 444 8.11 8.66 12.28
N ARG A 445 8.16 7.76 11.29
CA ARG A 445 7.94 6.32 11.50
C ARG A 445 9.26 5.60 11.68
N HIS A 446 9.32 4.74 12.71
CA HIS A 446 10.48 3.90 13.02
C HIS A 446 10.15 2.41 13.07
N GLU A 447 8.85 2.03 12.98
CA GLU A 447 8.43 0.64 13.02
C GLU A 447 7.40 0.29 11.96
N ILE A 448 7.43 -0.97 11.50
CA ILE A 448 6.39 -1.60 10.68
C ILE A 448 5.96 -2.89 11.36
N TRP A 449 4.65 -3.07 11.45
CA TRP A 449 4.02 -4.25 12.02
C TRP A 449 3.51 -5.16 10.91
N TYR A 450 4.00 -6.40 10.88
CA TYR A 450 3.59 -7.37 9.86
C TYR A 450 2.64 -8.37 10.47
N PHE A 451 1.33 -8.15 10.27
CA PHE A 451 0.31 -9.09 10.68
C PHE A 451 -0.04 -10.05 9.53
N GLY A 452 0.07 -11.35 9.79
CA GLY A 452 -0.49 -12.39 8.93
C GLY A 452 -1.86 -12.77 9.47
N GLU A 453 -2.93 -12.23 8.91
CA GLU A 453 -4.26 -12.21 9.51
C GLU A 453 -4.22 -11.50 10.87
N SER A 454 -4.64 -12.17 11.96
CA SER A 454 -4.61 -11.61 13.32
C SER A 454 -3.32 -11.89 14.09
N GLU A 455 -2.33 -12.55 13.47
CA GLU A 455 -1.10 -12.98 14.12
C GLU A 455 0.08 -12.06 13.78
N LEU A 456 0.79 -11.59 14.80
CA LEU A 456 2.02 -10.81 14.60
C LEU A 456 3.12 -11.73 14.07
N GLY A 457 3.46 -11.58 12.80
CA GLY A 457 4.44 -12.41 12.13
C GLY A 457 5.83 -11.82 12.06
N ALA A 458 5.95 -10.49 12.03
CA ALA A 458 7.23 -9.78 12.07
C ALA A 458 7.07 -8.36 12.58
N VAL A 459 8.18 -7.77 13.00
CA VAL A 459 8.31 -6.34 13.32
C VAL A 459 9.58 -5.81 12.67
N ARG A 460 9.50 -4.71 11.95
CA ARG A 460 10.65 -3.92 11.54
C ARG A 460 10.84 -2.76 12.51
N ILE A 461 12.06 -2.53 12.97
CA ILE A 461 12.47 -1.34 13.71
C ILE A 461 13.65 -0.73 12.95
N ASP A 462 13.46 0.47 12.41
CA ASP A 462 14.41 1.14 11.52
C ASP A 462 14.90 0.21 10.39
N ASP A 463 16.17 -0.18 10.41
CA ASP A 463 16.77 -1.05 9.38
C ASP A 463 16.64 -2.54 9.67
N TYR A 464 16.17 -2.93 10.86
CA TYR A 464 16.15 -4.33 11.30
C TYR A 464 14.75 -4.90 11.37
N LYS A 465 14.55 -6.03 10.70
CA LYS A 465 13.31 -6.82 10.76
C LYS A 465 13.51 -8.07 11.60
N PHE A 466 12.55 -8.31 12.49
CA PHE A 466 12.48 -9.48 13.37
C PHE A 466 11.29 -10.32 12.96
N ARG A 467 11.53 -11.54 12.51
CA ARG A 467 10.52 -12.42 11.93
C ARG A 467 10.22 -13.58 12.86
N PHE A 468 8.99 -13.66 13.36
CA PHE A 468 8.46 -14.67 14.27
C PHE A 468 7.76 -15.82 13.55
N ILE A 469 7.34 -15.57 12.31
CA ILE A 469 6.70 -16.53 11.41
C ILE A 469 7.50 -16.55 10.12
N ASP A 470 7.72 -17.74 9.60
CA ASP A 470 8.30 -17.97 8.28
C ASP A 470 7.28 -18.61 7.34
N GLN A 471 7.26 -18.18 6.07
CA GLN A 471 6.34 -18.63 5.05
C GLN A 471 7.08 -18.97 3.74
N PRO A 472 7.94 -19.99 3.74
CA PRO A 472 8.81 -20.28 2.60
C PRO A 472 8.05 -20.70 1.33
N ALA A 473 6.83 -21.22 1.49
CA ALA A 473 5.97 -21.66 0.40
C ALA A 473 4.87 -20.65 0.02
N GLY A 474 5.02 -19.39 0.45
CA GLY A 474 4.06 -18.34 0.15
C GLY A 474 2.76 -18.40 0.96
N TRP A 475 1.74 -17.68 0.49
CA TRP A 475 0.46 -17.52 1.20
C TRP A 475 -0.27 -18.83 1.46
N VAL A 476 -0.33 -19.71 0.45
CA VAL A 476 -1.04 -20.99 0.53
C VAL A 476 -0.21 -22.12 1.16
N GLY A 477 1.05 -21.84 1.50
CA GLY A 477 1.96 -22.81 2.09
C GLY A 477 1.92 -22.84 3.62
N ASP A 478 2.66 -23.78 4.18
CA ASP A 478 2.77 -23.94 5.62
C ASP A 478 3.48 -22.73 6.26
N LYS A 479 2.94 -22.29 7.40
CA LYS A 479 3.58 -21.32 8.30
C LYS A 479 4.43 -22.08 9.32
N THR A 480 5.68 -21.66 9.49
CA THR A 480 6.56 -22.19 10.53
C THR A 480 6.86 -21.11 11.57
N LYS A 481 7.02 -21.53 12.81
CA LYS A 481 7.41 -20.65 13.92
C LYS A 481 8.79 -21.07 14.39
N PRO A 482 9.84 -20.29 14.09
CA PRO A 482 11.17 -20.58 14.60
C PRO A 482 11.21 -20.36 16.12
N ASP A 483 11.96 -21.21 16.86
CA ASP A 483 12.14 -21.05 18.30
C ASP A 483 12.79 -19.71 18.67
N VAL A 484 13.70 -19.25 17.80
CA VAL A 484 14.33 -17.93 17.90
C VAL A 484 13.99 -17.16 16.64
N PRO A 485 13.44 -15.94 16.74
CA PRO A 485 13.07 -15.14 15.59
C PRO A 485 14.28 -14.83 14.69
N TYR A 486 14.07 -14.78 13.39
CA TYR A 486 15.09 -14.32 12.46
C TYR A 486 15.29 -12.81 12.58
N ILE A 487 16.55 -12.36 12.49
CA ILE A 487 16.89 -10.94 12.38
C ILE A 487 17.42 -10.70 10.97
N THR A 488 16.91 -9.69 10.28
CA THR A 488 17.41 -9.28 8.96
C THR A 488 17.70 -7.78 8.98
N ASN A 489 18.89 -7.37 8.57
CA ASN A 489 19.15 -5.97 8.28
C ASN A 489 18.72 -5.67 6.84
N LEU A 490 17.61 -4.98 6.66
CA LEU A 490 17.00 -4.72 5.35
C LEU A 490 17.76 -3.70 4.48
N ARG A 491 18.79 -3.02 5.02
CA ARG A 491 19.71 -2.19 4.22
C ARG A 491 20.88 -3.02 3.66
N LEU A 492 21.24 -4.12 4.33
CA LEU A 492 22.27 -5.05 3.87
C LEU A 492 21.69 -6.20 3.04
N ASP A 493 20.47 -6.63 3.37
CA ASP A 493 19.73 -7.68 2.69
C ASP A 493 18.26 -7.29 2.47
N PRO A 494 17.99 -6.37 1.54
CA PRO A 494 16.61 -5.90 1.29
C PRO A 494 15.70 -6.99 0.70
N PHE A 495 16.27 -8.11 0.26
CA PHE A 495 15.57 -9.24 -0.34
C PHE A 495 15.30 -10.38 0.64
N GLU A 496 15.63 -10.20 1.93
CA GLU A 496 15.45 -11.19 2.99
C GLU A 496 16.03 -12.57 2.64
N ARG A 497 17.23 -12.62 2.05
CA ARG A 497 17.94 -13.86 1.71
C ARG A 497 18.55 -14.56 2.92
N THR A 498 18.61 -13.85 4.05
CA THR A 498 19.14 -14.39 5.32
C THR A 498 18.13 -15.26 6.03
N GLY A 499 18.62 -16.28 6.69
CA GLY A 499 17.80 -17.24 7.44
C GLY A 499 17.52 -18.52 6.66
N TRP A 500 17.28 -19.59 7.37
CA TRP A 500 16.91 -20.90 6.84
C TRP A 500 15.39 -21.11 6.96
N PRO A 501 14.73 -21.71 5.99
CA PRO A 501 15.16 -22.34 4.71
C PRO A 501 14.94 -21.47 3.47
N ASN A 502 14.77 -20.17 3.60
CA ASN A 502 14.18 -19.29 2.58
C ASN A 502 14.91 -19.25 1.22
N ASN A 503 16.18 -19.63 1.17
CA ASN A 503 16.98 -19.47 -0.05
C ASN A 503 17.61 -20.75 -0.59
N GLY A 504 17.34 -21.88 0.02
CA GLY A 504 17.88 -23.16 -0.47
C GLY A 504 19.41 -23.27 -0.48
N THR A 505 20.14 -22.27 0.01
CA THR A 505 21.60 -22.27 0.07
C THR A 505 22.05 -22.56 1.49
N LYS A 506 22.57 -23.78 1.70
CA LYS A 506 23.16 -24.19 2.99
C LYS A 506 24.32 -23.29 3.44
N GLU A 507 25.01 -22.70 2.48
CA GLU A 507 26.17 -21.83 2.72
C GLU A 507 25.78 -20.49 3.36
N GLY A 508 24.67 -19.90 2.95
CA GLY A 508 24.16 -18.67 3.54
C GLY A 508 23.73 -18.81 4.99
N ALA A 509 23.30 -20.01 5.42
CA ALA A 509 22.86 -20.26 6.78
C ALA A 509 24.01 -20.17 7.80
N GLN A 510 25.18 -20.74 7.49
CA GLN A 510 26.34 -20.71 8.38
C GLN A 510 26.83 -19.28 8.60
N GLN A 511 26.99 -18.52 7.54
CA GLN A 511 27.41 -17.13 7.60
C GLN A 511 26.40 -16.24 8.32
N TYR A 512 25.11 -16.52 8.16
CA TYR A 512 24.05 -15.84 8.91
C TYR A 512 24.20 -16.06 10.41
N PHE A 513 24.41 -17.29 10.87
CA PHE A 513 24.56 -17.57 12.31
C PHE A 513 25.83 -16.98 12.90
N ASP A 514 26.89 -16.83 12.13
CA ASP A 514 28.13 -16.16 12.58
C ASP A 514 27.90 -14.66 12.84
N TRP A 515 27.04 -14.01 12.08
CA TRP A 515 26.62 -12.64 12.29
C TRP A 515 25.55 -12.55 13.39
N PHE A 516 24.50 -13.37 13.33
CA PHE A 516 23.31 -13.34 14.18
C PHE A 516 23.62 -13.43 15.68
N LYS A 517 24.60 -14.25 16.08
CA LYS A 517 25.00 -14.41 17.48
C LYS A 517 25.46 -13.11 18.15
N TYR A 518 25.89 -12.12 17.38
CA TYR A 518 26.30 -10.81 17.89
C TYR A 518 25.16 -9.78 17.90
N GLU A 519 23.97 -10.11 17.40
CA GLU A 519 22.82 -9.22 17.27
C GLU A 519 21.71 -9.51 18.31
N PHE A 520 21.88 -10.49 19.17
CA PHE A 520 20.87 -10.95 20.14
C PHE A 520 20.37 -9.86 21.08
N TRP A 521 21.20 -8.91 21.41
CA TRP A 521 20.86 -7.78 22.28
C TRP A 521 19.71 -6.92 21.71
N ARG A 522 19.45 -7.00 20.42
CA ARG A 522 18.36 -6.25 19.74
C ARG A 522 16.98 -6.74 20.14
N PHE A 523 16.84 -7.97 20.60
CA PHE A 523 15.54 -8.51 21.02
C PHE A 523 14.93 -7.74 22.19
N VAL A 524 15.72 -7.09 23.05
CA VAL A 524 15.22 -6.25 24.13
C VAL A 524 14.38 -5.08 23.56
N PHE A 525 14.83 -4.46 22.49
CA PHE A 525 14.10 -3.35 21.85
C PHE A 525 12.81 -3.83 21.18
N VAL A 526 12.82 -5.01 20.57
CA VAL A 526 11.62 -5.62 19.98
C VAL A 526 10.56 -5.85 21.03
N GLN A 527 10.93 -6.46 22.17
CA GLN A 527 10.01 -6.67 23.27
C GLN A 527 9.38 -5.37 23.76
N GLN A 528 10.19 -4.33 23.96
CA GLN A 528 9.70 -3.00 24.36
C GLN A 528 8.71 -2.40 23.36
N GLN A 529 8.95 -2.56 22.05
CA GLN A 529 8.01 -2.06 21.04
C GLN A 529 6.70 -2.85 21.03
N VAL A 530 6.77 -4.19 21.13
CA VAL A 530 5.56 -5.04 21.23
C VAL A 530 4.75 -4.69 22.49
N GLU A 531 5.42 -4.44 23.63
CA GLU A 531 4.76 -3.99 24.87
C GLU A 531 4.02 -2.65 24.68
N LYS A 532 4.61 -1.70 23.95
CA LYS A 532 3.94 -0.42 23.62
C LYS A 532 2.69 -0.66 22.77
N LEU A 533 2.76 -1.51 21.74
CA LEU A 533 1.59 -1.85 20.94
C LEU A 533 0.49 -2.50 21.78
N ILE A 534 0.85 -3.45 22.64
CA ILE A 534 -0.09 -4.11 23.56
C ILE A 534 -0.74 -3.08 24.49
N ALA A 535 0.03 -2.15 25.06
CA ALA A 535 -0.51 -1.10 25.93
C ALA A 535 -1.58 -0.25 25.19
N THR A 536 -1.34 0.13 23.94
CA THR A 536 -2.34 0.85 23.15
C THR A 536 -3.56 -0.01 22.81
N ALA A 537 -3.39 -1.33 22.63
CA ALA A 537 -4.50 -2.25 22.37
C ALA A 537 -5.36 -2.53 23.62
N ILE A 538 -4.78 -2.38 24.81
CA ILE A 538 -5.52 -2.44 26.08
C ILE A 538 -6.35 -1.15 26.27
N GLU A 539 -5.77 0.01 25.98
CA GLU A 539 -6.46 1.30 26.10
C GLU A 539 -7.54 1.48 25.02
N PHE A 540 -7.26 1.03 23.80
CA PHE A 540 -8.17 1.07 22.64
C PHE A 540 -8.35 -0.36 22.12
N PRO A 541 -9.26 -1.15 22.70
CA PRO A 541 -9.44 -2.54 22.33
C PRO A 541 -9.98 -2.70 20.90
N PRO A 542 -9.71 -3.85 20.25
CA PRO A 542 -10.25 -4.15 18.93
C PRO A 542 -11.77 -3.95 18.85
N MET A 543 -12.24 -3.31 17.78
CA MET A 543 -13.66 -2.99 17.57
C MET A 543 -14.50 -4.24 17.32
N GLN A 544 -13.90 -5.25 16.69
CA GLN A 544 -14.49 -6.57 16.45
C GLN A 544 -13.41 -7.65 16.40
N LYS A 545 -13.84 -8.91 16.44
CA LYS A 545 -12.93 -10.04 16.26
C LYS A 545 -12.40 -10.06 14.83
N GLY A 546 -11.10 -10.26 14.68
CA GLY A 546 -10.46 -10.39 13.37
C GLY A 546 -11.04 -11.55 12.54
N ALA A 547 -11.19 -11.32 11.24
CA ALA A 547 -11.55 -12.36 10.28
C ALA A 547 -10.33 -13.27 10.01
N SER A 548 -10.58 -14.53 9.67
CA SER A 548 -9.56 -15.51 9.29
C SER A 548 -10.17 -16.62 8.43
N PHE A 549 -9.38 -17.17 7.53
CA PHE A 549 -9.73 -18.37 6.77
C PHE A 549 -9.60 -19.68 7.56
N ASN A 550 -8.93 -19.66 8.71
CA ASN A 550 -8.75 -20.84 9.53
C ASN A 550 -10.02 -21.19 10.33
N LEU A 551 -10.06 -22.43 10.86
CA LEU A 551 -11.19 -22.93 11.63
C LEU A 551 -11.17 -22.55 13.13
N GLU A 552 -10.24 -21.71 13.58
CA GLU A 552 -10.09 -21.37 15.00
C GLU A 552 -11.36 -20.70 15.58
N ALA A 553 -12.04 -19.87 14.79
CA ALA A 553 -13.31 -19.29 15.20
C ALA A 553 -14.41 -20.34 15.38
N VAL A 554 -14.43 -21.38 14.54
CA VAL A 554 -15.37 -22.50 14.63
C VAL A 554 -15.05 -23.36 15.84
N LYS A 555 -13.75 -23.70 16.03
CA LYS A 555 -13.27 -24.44 17.20
C LYS A 555 -13.64 -23.73 18.51
N ALA A 556 -13.44 -22.41 18.57
CA ALA A 556 -13.80 -21.61 19.75
C ALA A 556 -15.30 -21.65 20.04
N LYS A 557 -16.17 -21.60 19.01
CA LYS A 557 -17.63 -21.73 19.16
C LYS A 557 -18.02 -23.12 19.68
N ILE A 558 -17.41 -24.17 19.16
CA ILE A 558 -17.64 -25.55 19.60
C ILE A 558 -17.21 -25.70 21.08
N ALA A 559 -16.02 -25.20 21.45
CA ALA A 559 -15.54 -25.23 22.82
C ALA A 559 -16.46 -24.48 23.79
N ALA A 560 -16.95 -23.29 23.38
CA ALA A 560 -17.91 -22.52 24.17
C ALA A 560 -19.25 -23.24 24.33
N ALA A 561 -19.77 -23.90 23.28
CA ALA A 561 -20.98 -24.71 23.37
C ALA A 561 -20.80 -25.90 24.31
N HIS A 562 -19.68 -26.63 24.26
CA HIS A 562 -19.38 -27.71 25.19
C HIS A 562 -19.29 -27.21 26.64
N ALA A 563 -18.64 -26.05 26.87
CA ALA A 563 -18.57 -25.48 28.23
C ALA A 563 -19.93 -25.04 28.78
N ALA A 564 -20.87 -24.63 27.91
CA ALA A 564 -22.25 -24.31 28.30
C ALA A 564 -23.08 -25.54 28.63
N LEU A 565 -22.84 -26.68 27.98
CA LEU A 565 -23.50 -27.96 28.27
C LEU A 565 -22.97 -28.64 29.54
N ALA A 566 -21.76 -28.28 29.95
CA ALA A 566 -21.13 -28.83 31.18
C ALA A 566 -21.53 -28.08 32.45
N LYS A 567 -22.27 -26.98 32.36
CA LYS A 567 -22.89 -26.22 33.44
C LYS A 567 -24.35 -26.58 33.63
#